data_95400b2cd95e23e3656221011eb34390
#
_entry.id   95400b2cd95e23e3656221011eb34390
#
_cell.length_a   1.000
_cell.length_b   1.000
_cell.length_c   1.000
_cell.angle_alpha   90.00
_cell.angle_beta   90.00
_cell.angle_gamma   90.00
#
_symmetry.space_group_name_H-M   'P 1'
#
loop_
_entity.id
_entity.type
_entity.pdbx_description
1 polymer ?
#
loop_
_entity_poly.entity_id
_entity_poly.type
_entity_poly.pdbx_seq_one_letter_code
_entity_poly.pdbx_strand_id
1 'polypeptide(L)'
;TIAYGMTETSPVSCQSSTTTPLDKRVTTVGTVQPHIEIKIVDPESGATVPRGQSGEFCTRGYSVMHGYWGDEPRTREAIDTDGWMHTGDLAVMDAEGYVNIVGRIKDLVIRGGENIYPREIEEFLYRHPAVQDVQVVGLPDKRYGEELCAWIIAKPGQTVTADEIRDFCKGQIAHYKVPKYIQFVTAFPMTVTGKIQKFKIRDEMKTQLGLDEEKTA
;
A
#
# COMPACT_ATOMS: atom_id res chain seq x y z
N THR A 1 -8.99 12.71 -14.83
CA THR A 1 -9.51 11.43 -14.34
C THR A 1 -8.38 10.60 -13.75
N ILE A 2 -8.68 9.82 -12.72
CA ILE A 2 -7.77 8.82 -12.13
C ILE A 2 -8.33 7.45 -12.51
N ALA A 3 -7.45 6.51 -12.81
CA ALA A 3 -7.80 5.13 -13.11
C ALA A 3 -6.97 4.18 -12.24
N TYR A 4 -7.58 3.06 -11.86
CA TYR A 4 -6.93 1.96 -11.16
C TYR A 4 -7.09 0.66 -11.92
N GLY A 5 -6.02 -0.08 -11.95
CA GLY A 5 -5.95 -1.42 -12.51
C GLY A 5 -4.52 -1.92 -12.59
N MET A 6 -4.33 -3.04 -13.22
CA MET A 6 -3.05 -3.72 -13.36
C MET A 6 -2.98 -4.41 -14.73
N THR A 7 -1.81 -4.86 -15.14
CA THR A 7 -1.61 -5.58 -16.41
C THR A 7 -2.57 -6.76 -16.52
N GLU A 8 -2.75 -7.47 -15.43
CA GLU A 8 -3.60 -8.65 -15.31
C GLU A 8 -5.11 -8.35 -15.45
N THR A 9 -5.50 -7.06 -15.43
CA THR A 9 -6.90 -6.62 -15.60
C THR A 9 -7.13 -5.75 -16.84
N SER A 10 -6.21 -5.71 -17.79
CA SER A 10 -6.26 -5.17 -19.18
C SER A 10 -6.82 -3.75 -19.37
N PRO A 11 -6.33 -2.68 -18.78
CA PRO A 11 -5.69 -2.58 -17.47
C PRO A 11 -6.60 -2.01 -16.38
N VAL A 12 -7.83 -1.51 -16.70
CA VAL A 12 -8.62 -0.64 -15.81
C VAL A 12 -9.82 -1.35 -15.20
N SER A 13 -9.84 -1.45 -13.87
CA SER A 13 -10.99 -1.94 -13.10
C SER A 13 -11.88 -0.81 -12.58
N CYS A 14 -11.28 0.31 -12.14
CA CYS A 14 -12.01 1.49 -11.66
C CYS A 14 -11.50 2.76 -12.31
N GLN A 15 -12.39 3.76 -12.47
CA GLN A 15 -12.01 5.06 -13.01
C GLN A 15 -12.93 6.18 -12.50
N SER A 16 -12.38 7.37 -12.26
CA SER A 16 -13.17 8.56 -12.01
C SER A 16 -13.67 9.18 -13.31
N SER A 17 -14.94 9.58 -13.34
CA SER A 17 -15.53 10.34 -14.44
C SER A 17 -15.08 11.81 -14.40
N THR A 18 -15.22 12.51 -15.53
CA THR A 18 -15.05 13.97 -15.61
C THR A 18 -16.11 14.72 -14.79
N THR A 19 -17.26 14.10 -14.54
CA THR A 19 -18.36 14.63 -13.73
C THR A 19 -18.30 14.23 -12.26
N THR A 20 -17.35 13.36 -11.86
CA THR A 20 -17.14 12.98 -10.46
C THR A 20 -16.83 14.23 -9.62
N PRO A 21 -17.45 14.43 -8.45
CA PRO A 21 -17.14 15.54 -7.54
C PRO A 21 -15.64 15.64 -7.26
N LEU A 22 -15.13 16.86 -7.11
CA LEU A 22 -13.67 17.09 -7.04
C LEU A 22 -13.02 16.36 -5.85
N ASP A 23 -13.67 16.39 -4.70
CA ASP A 23 -13.23 15.70 -3.49
C ASP A 23 -13.07 14.18 -3.73
N LYS A 24 -14.07 13.55 -4.34
CA LYS A 24 -14.02 12.13 -4.71
C LYS A 24 -12.95 11.85 -5.78
N ARG A 25 -12.78 12.78 -6.74
CA ARG A 25 -11.82 12.64 -7.84
C ARG A 25 -10.37 12.67 -7.36
N VAL A 26 -10.08 13.42 -6.30
CA VAL A 26 -8.70 13.56 -5.77
C VAL A 26 -8.39 12.56 -4.65
N THR A 27 -9.40 11.94 -4.05
CA THR A 27 -9.22 11.01 -2.92
C THR A 27 -9.49 9.55 -3.26
N THR A 28 -10.09 9.26 -4.43
CA THR A 28 -10.46 7.89 -4.83
C THR A 28 -9.97 7.57 -6.23
N VAL A 29 -9.97 6.28 -6.57
CA VAL A 29 -9.72 5.81 -7.95
C VAL A 29 -11.00 5.72 -8.78
N GLY A 30 -12.10 6.31 -8.29
CA GLY A 30 -13.39 6.31 -8.96
C GLY A 30 -14.25 5.10 -8.65
N THR A 31 -15.15 4.78 -9.56
CA THR A 31 -16.09 3.66 -9.47
C THR A 31 -15.74 2.57 -10.48
N VAL A 32 -16.33 1.38 -10.31
CA VAL A 32 -16.12 0.25 -11.21
C VAL A 32 -16.51 0.56 -12.66
N GLN A 33 -15.75 0.03 -13.61
CA GLN A 33 -16.04 0.12 -15.05
C GLN A 33 -17.26 -0.71 -15.44
N PRO A 34 -17.98 -0.34 -16.53
CA PRO A 34 -19.09 -1.14 -17.02
C PRO A 34 -18.68 -2.59 -17.32
N HIS A 35 -19.58 -3.54 -16.98
CA HIS A 35 -19.40 -4.99 -17.17
C HIS A 35 -18.21 -5.60 -16.40
N ILE A 36 -17.71 -4.91 -15.39
CA ILE A 36 -16.74 -5.42 -14.42
C ILE A 36 -17.41 -5.48 -13.05
N GLU A 37 -17.10 -6.49 -12.30
CA GLU A 37 -17.53 -6.66 -10.92
C GLU A 37 -16.34 -6.45 -10.00
N ILE A 38 -16.58 -5.85 -8.82
CA ILE A 38 -15.59 -5.68 -7.77
C ILE A 38 -16.19 -6.10 -6.43
N LYS A 39 -15.34 -6.66 -5.58
CA LYS A 39 -15.62 -6.88 -4.15
C LYS A 39 -14.39 -6.55 -3.33
N ILE A 40 -14.62 -6.19 -2.07
CA ILE A 40 -13.55 -6.05 -1.08
C ILE A 40 -13.71 -7.22 -0.12
N VAL A 41 -12.65 -7.99 0.08
CA VAL A 41 -12.68 -9.19 0.92
C VAL A 41 -11.66 -9.10 2.04
N ASP A 42 -11.97 -9.71 3.16
CA ASP A 42 -11.00 -9.94 4.21
C ASP A 42 -9.91 -10.91 3.72
N PRO A 43 -8.61 -10.52 3.79
CA PRO A 43 -7.53 -11.32 3.20
C PRO A 43 -7.33 -12.70 3.85
N GLU A 44 -7.79 -12.90 5.10
CA GLU A 44 -7.60 -14.16 5.82
C GLU A 44 -8.77 -15.12 5.58
N SER A 45 -10.01 -14.62 5.69
CA SER A 45 -11.20 -15.45 5.55
C SER A 45 -11.77 -15.53 4.14
N GLY A 46 -11.39 -14.60 3.24
CA GLY A 46 -11.96 -14.46 1.90
C GLY A 46 -13.41 -13.92 1.90
N ALA A 47 -13.98 -13.61 3.07
CA ALA A 47 -15.33 -13.10 3.19
C ALA A 47 -15.43 -11.65 2.70
N THR A 48 -16.50 -11.33 1.96
CA THR A 48 -16.76 -9.92 1.57
C THR A 48 -17.00 -9.06 2.80
N VAL A 49 -16.24 -7.96 2.91
CA VAL A 49 -16.38 -7.02 4.01
C VAL A 49 -17.48 -5.97 3.73
N PRO A 50 -18.11 -5.40 4.75
CA PRO A 50 -19.02 -4.27 4.61
C PRO A 50 -18.35 -3.04 3.97
N ARG A 51 -19.14 -2.21 3.29
CA ARG A 51 -18.65 -0.92 2.78
C ARG A 51 -18.09 -0.07 3.91
N GLY A 52 -16.98 0.62 3.63
CA GLY A 52 -16.24 1.41 4.62
C GLY A 52 -15.17 0.62 5.38
N GLN A 53 -15.12 -0.70 5.24
CA GLN A 53 -14.05 -1.53 5.81
C GLN A 53 -12.96 -1.79 4.76
N SER A 54 -11.73 -1.89 5.24
CA SER A 54 -10.57 -2.24 4.42
C SER A 54 -10.50 -3.75 4.19
N GLY A 55 -10.10 -4.14 2.98
CA GLY A 55 -9.84 -5.53 2.61
C GLY A 55 -9.14 -5.60 1.27
N GLU A 56 -8.90 -6.82 0.78
CA GLU A 56 -8.32 -7.02 -0.55
C GLU A 56 -9.31 -6.64 -1.64
N PHE A 57 -8.83 -5.87 -2.61
CA PHE A 57 -9.57 -5.56 -3.82
C PHE A 57 -9.57 -6.77 -4.76
N CYS A 58 -10.74 -7.32 -5.03
CA CYS A 58 -10.91 -8.37 -6.01
C CYS A 58 -11.76 -7.86 -7.18
N THR A 59 -11.43 -8.27 -8.39
CA THR A 59 -12.14 -7.88 -9.61
C THR A 59 -12.44 -9.08 -10.49
N ARG A 60 -13.57 -9.04 -11.20
CA ARG A 60 -14.01 -10.08 -12.13
C ARG A 60 -14.65 -9.45 -13.36
N GLY A 61 -14.43 -10.02 -14.52
CA GLY A 61 -15.05 -9.60 -15.77
C GLY A 61 -14.17 -9.85 -16.98
N TYR A 62 -14.60 -9.33 -18.12
CA TYR A 62 -13.96 -9.56 -19.42
C TYR A 62 -12.50 -9.06 -19.51
N SER A 63 -12.13 -8.13 -18.64
CA SER A 63 -10.79 -7.53 -18.63
C SER A 63 -9.76 -8.37 -17.87
N VAL A 64 -10.19 -9.34 -17.04
CA VAL A 64 -9.27 -10.20 -16.30
C VAL A 64 -8.54 -11.13 -17.28
N MET A 65 -7.23 -11.25 -17.13
CA MET A 65 -6.38 -12.12 -17.94
C MET A 65 -6.84 -13.58 -17.88
N HIS A 66 -6.48 -14.38 -18.88
CA HIS A 66 -6.70 -15.83 -18.84
C HIS A 66 -5.75 -16.55 -17.88
N GLY A 67 -4.58 -15.98 -17.62
CA GLY A 67 -3.59 -16.55 -16.72
C GLY A 67 -2.17 -16.11 -17.07
N TYR A 68 -1.22 -16.52 -16.24
CA TYR A 68 0.21 -16.36 -16.53
C TYR A 68 0.69 -17.44 -17.49
N TRP A 69 1.45 -17.03 -18.49
CA TRP A 69 1.94 -17.95 -19.53
C TRP A 69 2.82 -19.04 -18.95
N GLY A 70 2.41 -20.30 -19.13
CA GLY A 70 3.15 -21.46 -18.64
C GLY A 70 3.25 -21.61 -17.12
N ASP A 71 2.48 -20.82 -16.35
CA ASP A 71 2.51 -20.83 -14.89
C ASP A 71 1.10 -21.00 -14.31
N GLU A 72 0.60 -22.21 -14.41
CA GLU A 72 -0.72 -22.61 -13.91
C GLU A 72 -0.84 -22.47 -12.37
N PRO A 73 0.19 -22.84 -11.56
CA PRO A 73 0.11 -22.67 -10.12
C PRO A 73 -0.12 -21.20 -9.73
N ARG A 74 0.67 -20.28 -10.30
CA ARG A 74 0.53 -18.85 -10.04
C ARG A 74 -0.78 -18.27 -10.57
N THR A 75 -1.29 -18.80 -11.68
CA THR A 75 -2.60 -18.42 -12.21
C THR A 75 -3.71 -18.75 -11.22
N ARG A 76 -3.70 -19.96 -10.63
CA ARG A 76 -4.69 -20.40 -9.63
C ARG A 76 -4.57 -19.66 -8.30
N GLU A 77 -3.39 -19.19 -7.95
CA GLU A 77 -3.19 -18.32 -6.80
C GLU A 77 -3.81 -16.93 -7.02
N ALA A 78 -3.69 -16.41 -8.25
CA ALA A 78 -4.15 -15.07 -8.60
C ALA A 78 -5.64 -15.01 -8.96
N ILE A 79 -6.20 -16.07 -9.55
CA ILE A 79 -7.59 -16.12 -10.01
C ILE A 79 -8.26 -17.34 -9.38
N ASP A 80 -9.28 -17.09 -8.55
CA ASP A 80 -10.01 -18.13 -7.85
C ASP A 80 -10.94 -18.92 -8.80
N THR A 81 -11.57 -19.99 -8.29
CA THR A 81 -12.47 -20.86 -9.05
C THR A 81 -13.72 -20.17 -9.55
N ASP A 82 -14.12 -19.05 -8.95
CA ASP A 82 -15.27 -18.23 -9.34
C ASP A 82 -14.89 -17.13 -10.32
N GLY A 83 -13.60 -17.07 -10.74
CA GLY A 83 -13.07 -16.13 -11.70
C GLY A 83 -12.73 -14.74 -11.11
N TRP A 84 -12.62 -14.62 -9.79
CA TRP A 84 -12.16 -13.40 -9.15
C TRP A 84 -10.64 -13.32 -9.17
N MET A 85 -10.14 -12.22 -9.70
CA MET A 85 -8.73 -11.83 -9.62
C MET A 85 -8.46 -11.20 -8.27
N HIS A 86 -7.57 -11.80 -7.49
CA HIS A 86 -7.01 -11.29 -6.25
C HIS A 86 -5.84 -10.37 -6.58
N THR A 87 -5.99 -9.06 -6.32
CA THR A 87 -4.99 -8.08 -6.78
C THR A 87 -3.80 -7.93 -5.85
N GLY A 88 -3.94 -8.36 -4.60
CA GLY A 88 -2.98 -8.09 -3.54
C GLY A 88 -2.98 -6.63 -3.08
N ASP A 89 -3.83 -5.78 -3.65
CA ASP A 89 -4.00 -4.39 -3.23
C ASP A 89 -5.13 -4.28 -2.20
N LEU A 90 -4.91 -3.50 -1.16
CA LEU A 90 -5.90 -3.22 -0.13
C LEU A 90 -6.70 -1.97 -0.49
N ALA A 91 -8.02 -2.06 -0.33
CA ALA A 91 -8.94 -0.99 -0.69
C ALA A 91 -10.08 -0.85 0.31
N VAL A 92 -10.70 0.33 0.29
CA VAL A 92 -11.97 0.63 0.96
C VAL A 92 -12.96 1.10 -0.09
N MET A 93 -14.17 0.55 -0.08
CA MET A 93 -15.27 1.02 -0.92
C MET A 93 -16.27 1.77 -0.05
N ASP A 94 -16.59 3.01 -0.42
CA ASP A 94 -17.57 3.80 0.32
C ASP A 94 -19.03 3.41 -0.02
N ALA A 95 -20.00 4.06 0.66
CA ALA A 95 -21.42 3.79 0.47
C ALA A 95 -21.90 4.09 -0.95
N GLU A 96 -21.24 5.01 -1.66
CA GLU A 96 -21.58 5.43 -3.02
C GLU A 96 -20.89 4.58 -4.10
N GLY A 97 -19.97 3.65 -3.69
CA GLY A 97 -19.23 2.77 -4.59
C GLY A 97 -17.90 3.33 -5.09
N TYR A 98 -17.43 4.45 -4.55
CA TYR A 98 -16.09 4.94 -4.83
C TYR A 98 -15.05 4.11 -4.07
N VAL A 99 -13.97 3.81 -4.74
CA VAL A 99 -12.89 2.98 -4.20
C VAL A 99 -11.67 3.82 -3.88
N ASN A 100 -11.10 3.63 -2.68
CA ASN A 100 -9.82 4.16 -2.28
C ASN A 100 -8.82 3.02 -2.07
N ILE A 101 -7.67 3.07 -2.74
CA ILE A 101 -6.58 2.09 -2.57
C ILE A 101 -5.74 2.56 -1.38
N VAL A 102 -5.69 1.77 -0.32
CA VAL A 102 -5.03 2.13 0.95
C VAL A 102 -3.66 1.49 1.12
N GLY A 103 -3.29 0.51 0.28
CA GLY A 103 -1.98 -0.12 0.36
C GLY A 103 -1.91 -1.43 -0.41
N ARG A 104 -0.95 -2.26 -0.02
CA ARG A 104 -0.78 -3.64 -0.50
C ARG A 104 -0.71 -4.60 0.65
N ILE A 105 -1.26 -5.80 0.48
CA ILE A 105 -1.22 -6.86 1.52
C ILE A 105 0.22 -7.13 1.93
N LYS A 106 1.14 -7.32 0.98
CA LYS A 106 2.55 -7.61 1.23
C LYS A 106 3.38 -6.46 1.81
N ASP A 107 2.84 -5.24 1.77
CA ASP A 107 3.47 -4.05 2.34
C ASP A 107 2.87 -3.69 3.71
N LEU A 108 1.78 -4.38 4.13
CA LEU A 108 1.17 -4.21 5.45
C LEU A 108 2.21 -4.49 6.54
N VAL A 109 2.25 -3.63 7.54
CA VAL A 109 3.11 -3.80 8.72
C VAL A 109 2.25 -4.24 9.89
N ILE A 110 2.58 -5.38 10.48
CA ILE A 110 1.88 -5.93 11.64
C ILE A 110 2.70 -5.65 12.89
N ARG A 111 2.32 -4.61 13.63
CA ARG A 111 3.03 -4.17 14.82
C ARG A 111 2.20 -4.40 16.08
N GLY A 112 2.61 -5.39 16.87
CA GLY A 112 1.91 -5.71 18.14
C GLY A 112 0.46 -6.13 17.96
N GLY A 113 0.12 -6.76 16.81
CA GLY A 113 -1.24 -7.16 16.44
C GLY A 113 -2.05 -6.07 15.71
N GLU A 114 -1.48 -4.86 15.55
CA GLU A 114 -2.14 -3.77 14.82
C GLU A 114 -1.71 -3.77 13.35
N ASN A 115 -2.67 -3.72 12.45
CA ASN A 115 -2.45 -3.59 11.01
C ASN A 115 -2.17 -2.12 10.66
N ILE A 116 -0.96 -1.84 10.20
CA ILE A 116 -0.53 -0.49 9.81
C ILE A 116 -0.35 -0.44 8.30
N TYR A 117 -1.01 0.50 7.67
CA TYR A 117 -0.90 0.77 6.25
C TYR A 117 0.19 1.81 6.00
N PRO A 118 1.35 1.46 5.41
CA PRO A 118 2.45 2.40 5.18
C PRO A 118 2.03 3.66 4.44
N ARG A 119 1.13 3.54 3.47
CA ARG A 119 0.63 4.66 2.69
C ARG A 119 -0.04 5.75 3.53
N GLU A 120 -0.77 5.38 4.57
CA GLU A 120 -1.40 6.35 5.49
C GLU A 120 -0.35 7.25 6.15
N ILE A 121 0.78 6.64 6.56
CA ILE A 121 1.89 7.37 7.19
C ILE A 121 2.63 8.20 6.15
N GLU A 122 2.86 7.66 4.96
CA GLU A 122 3.46 8.38 3.84
C GLU A 122 2.65 9.63 3.49
N GLU A 123 1.34 9.51 3.30
CA GLU A 123 0.43 10.62 3.02
C GLU A 123 0.40 11.66 4.15
N PHE A 124 0.52 11.23 5.39
CA PHE A 124 0.64 12.15 6.52
C PHE A 124 1.98 12.91 6.49
N LEU A 125 3.10 12.21 6.29
CA LEU A 125 4.44 12.79 6.27
C LEU A 125 4.68 13.72 5.06
N TYR A 126 3.99 13.52 3.94
CA TYR A 126 4.02 14.47 2.82
C TYR A 126 3.53 15.88 3.17
N ARG A 127 2.74 16.04 4.25
CA ARG A 127 2.30 17.34 4.74
C ARG A 127 3.40 18.11 5.45
N HIS A 128 4.50 17.46 5.81
CA HIS A 128 5.63 18.13 6.46
C HIS A 128 6.36 19.05 5.45
N PRO A 129 6.61 20.34 5.80
CA PRO A 129 7.12 21.32 4.83
C PRO A 129 8.47 20.95 4.21
N ALA A 130 9.33 20.23 4.94
CA ALA A 130 10.66 19.83 4.48
C ALA A 130 10.70 18.46 3.79
N VAL A 131 9.61 17.69 3.75
CA VAL A 131 9.57 16.39 3.09
C VAL A 131 9.24 16.55 1.62
N GLN A 132 10.10 16.03 0.73
CA GLN A 132 9.86 15.92 -0.70
C GLN A 132 9.18 14.60 -1.04
N ASP A 133 9.73 13.49 -0.52
CA ASP A 133 9.21 12.15 -0.77
C ASP A 133 9.51 11.24 0.43
N VAL A 134 8.67 10.23 0.65
CA VAL A 134 8.79 9.32 1.79
C VAL A 134 8.30 7.92 1.43
N GLN A 135 9.02 6.92 1.91
CA GLN A 135 8.62 5.51 1.82
C GLN A 135 8.69 4.88 3.20
N VAL A 136 7.63 4.17 3.56
CA VAL A 136 7.52 3.48 4.84
C VAL A 136 7.48 1.97 4.63
N VAL A 137 8.26 1.25 5.44
CA VAL A 137 8.36 -0.22 5.43
C VAL A 137 8.36 -0.77 6.85
N GLY A 138 7.96 -2.03 7.01
CA GLY A 138 8.13 -2.78 8.25
C GLY A 138 9.52 -3.40 8.32
N LEU A 139 10.13 -3.38 9.50
CA LEU A 139 11.36 -4.09 9.82
C LEU A 139 11.09 -5.08 10.96
N PRO A 140 11.76 -6.22 11.01
CA PRO A 140 11.60 -7.17 12.10
C PRO A 140 11.90 -6.54 13.46
N ASP A 141 11.06 -6.82 14.46
CA ASP A 141 11.24 -6.37 15.84
C ASP A 141 10.89 -7.51 16.82
N LYS A 142 11.79 -7.80 17.77
CA LYS A 142 11.63 -8.91 18.73
C LYS A 142 10.40 -8.77 19.64
N ARG A 143 9.95 -7.54 19.91
CA ARG A 143 8.86 -7.28 20.84
C ARG A 143 7.49 -7.18 20.15
N TYR A 144 7.47 -6.53 18.99
CA TYR A 144 6.22 -6.19 18.32
C TYR A 144 5.99 -6.94 17.01
N GLY A 145 6.90 -7.87 16.64
CA GLY A 145 6.90 -8.55 15.35
C GLY A 145 7.52 -7.66 14.27
N GLU A 146 6.96 -6.47 14.07
CA GLU A 146 7.52 -5.47 13.17
C GLU A 146 7.57 -4.08 13.81
N GLU A 147 8.47 -3.23 13.30
CA GLU A 147 8.59 -1.80 13.60
C GLU A 147 8.68 -0.99 12.32
N LEU A 148 8.18 0.24 12.38
CA LEU A 148 8.15 1.12 11.22
C LEU A 148 9.49 1.79 10.95
N CYS A 149 9.89 1.78 9.67
CA CYS A 149 11.02 2.52 9.14
C CYS A 149 10.56 3.45 8.03
N ALA A 150 10.90 4.74 8.13
CA ALA A 150 10.66 5.74 7.10
C ALA A 150 11.96 6.14 6.41
N TRP A 151 12.03 6.00 5.09
CA TRP A 151 13.05 6.61 4.25
C TRP A 151 12.50 7.91 3.69
N ILE A 152 13.24 9.01 3.88
CA ILE A 152 12.79 10.36 3.56
C ILE A 152 13.78 11.06 2.65
N ILE A 153 13.26 11.65 1.58
CA ILE A 153 13.97 12.61 0.75
C ILE A 153 13.53 14.00 1.19
N ALA A 154 14.47 14.80 1.68
CA ALA A 154 14.20 16.19 2.04
C ALA A 154 14.12 17.07 0.79
N LYS A 155 13.32 18.14 0.86
CA LYS A 155 13.26 19.15 -0.21
C LYS A 155 14.63 19.85 -0.38
N PRO A 156 14.99 20.26 -1.59
CA PRO A 156 16.23 20.99 -1.83
C PRO A 156 16.38 22.21 -0.93
N GLY A 157 17.54 22.31 -0.28
CA GLY A 157 17.85 23.42 0.63
C GLY A 157 17.16 23.36 2.01
N GLN A 158 16.37 22.33 2.28
CA GLN A 158 15.80 22.08 3.60
C GLN A 158 16.63 21.04 4.35
N THR A 159 16.75 21.25 5.66
CA THR A 159 17.29 20.28 6.61
C THR A 159 16.18 19.88 7.57
N VAL A 160 16.09 18.61 7.88
CA VAL A 160 15.14 18.07 8.85
C VAL A 160 15.77 16.89 9.57
N THR A 161 15.52 16.78 10.85
CA THR A 161 16.04 15.71 11.71
C THR A 161 14.98 14.63 11.94
N ALA A 162 15.42 13.45 12.38
CA ALA A 162 14.53 12.37 12.74
C ALA A 162 13.60 12.75 13.91
N ASP A 163 14.08 13.55 14.84
CA ASP A 163 13.28 13.99 15.99
C ASP A 163 12.20 15.00 15.57
N GLU A 164 12.49 15.93 14.66
CA GLU A 164 11.49 16.83 14.09
C GLU A 164 10.38 16.07 13.36
N ILE A 165 10.71 15.00 12.61
CA ILE A 165 9.71 14.15 11.98
C ILE A 165 8.86 13.42 13.02
N ARG A 166 9.47 12.88 14.09
CA ARG A 166 8.71 12.23 15.17
C ARG A 166 7.82 13.21 15.92
N ASP A 167 8.31 14.40 16.21
CA ASP A 167 7.55 15.47 16.87
C ASP A 167 6.37 15.94 16.00
N PHE A 168 6.56 16.00 14.69
CA PHE A 168 5.47 16.27 13.74
C PHE A 168 4.36 15.22 13.80
N CYS A 169 4.72 13.95 14.02
CA CYS A 169 3.75 12.85 14.16
C CYS A 169 3.02 12.87 15.51
N LYS A 170 3.65 13.40 16.56
CA LYS A 170 3.19 13.30 17.94
C LYS A 170 1.82 13.95 18.15
N GLY A 171 0.85 13.17 18.62
CA GLY A 171 -0.51 13.63 18.84
C GLY A 171 -1.34 13.87 17.57
N GLN A 172 -0.75 13.67 16.39
CA GLN A 172 -1.44 13.83 15.11
C GLN A 172 -1.83 12.47 14.50
N ILE A 173 -1.02 11.44 14.75
CA ILE A 173 -1.31 10.05 14.38
C ILE A 173 -1.17 9.15 15.62
N ALA A 174 -1.71 7.95 15.55
CA ALA A 174 -1.60 6.98 16.64
C ALA A 174 -0.12 6.68 16.95
N HIS A 175 0.23 6.56 18.23
CA HIS A 175 1.61 6.36 18.67
C HIS A 175 2.30 5.17 17.99
N TYR A 176 1.59 4.08 17.76
CA TYR A 176 2.13 2.89 17.11
C TYR A 176 2.40 3.08 15.61
N LYS A 177 1.89 4.17 14.99
CA LYS A 177 2.14 4.56 13.59
C LYS A 177 3.34 5.50 13.43
N VAL A 178 3.95 5.97 14.53
CA VAL A 178 5.13 6.83 14.46
C VAL A 178 6.36 6.00 14.09
N PRO A 179 7.10 6.33 13.01
CA PRO A 179 8.28 5.58 12.61
C PRO A 179 9.37 5.58 13.69
N LYS A 180 9.80 4.38 14.09
CA LYS A 180 10.92 4.18 15.03
C LYS A 180 12.24 4.51 14.34
N TYR A 181 12.42 4.01 13.13
CA TYR A 181 13.62 4.23 12.32
C TYR A 181 13.33 5.26 11.24
N ILE A 182 14.23 6.24 11.10
CA ILE A 182 14.12 7.28 10.09
C ILE A 182 15.47 7.43 9.43
N GLN A 183 15.51 7.27 8.11
CA GLN A 183 16.70 7.39 7.28
C GLN A 183 16.48 8.48 6.23
N PHE A 184 17.41 9.42 6.13
CA PHE A 184 17.40 10.41 5.06
C PHE A 184 18.25 9.92 3.90
N VAL A 185 17.68 9.98 2.71
CA VAL A 185 18.28 9.49 1.47
C VAL A 185 18.13 10.51 0.34
N THR A 186 18.93 10.37 -0.70
CA THR A 186 18.86 11.24 -1.89
C THR A 186 18.01 10.63 -3.02
N ALA A 187 17.81 9.32 -2.99
CA ALA A 187 16.99 8.59 -3.96
C ALA A 187 16.50 7.28 -3.36
N PHE A 188 15.36 6.78 -3.87
CA PHE A 188 14.88 5.43 -3.56
C PHE A 188 15.36 4.42 -4.61
N PRO A 189 15.53 3.14 -4.22
CA PRO A 189 15.75 2.08 -5.19
C PRO A 189 14.52 1.91 -6.07
N MET A 190 14.69 2.02 -7.40
CA MET A 190 13.60 1.92 -8.36
C MET A 190 13.85 0.82 -9.38
N THR A 191 12.78 0.32 -9.98
CA THR A 191 12.84 -0.47 -11.21
C THR A 191 13.16 0.43 -12.40
N VAL A 192 13.52 -0.16 -13.54
CA VAL A 192 13.72 0.57 -14.81
C VAL A 192 12.45 1.32 -15.28
N THR A 193 11.27 0.91 -14.79
CA THR A 193 9.98 1.53 -15.07
C THR A 193 9.58 2.60 -14.05
N GLY A 194 10.48 2.96 -13.10
CA GLY A 194 10.25 4.00 -12.11
C GLY A 194 9.41 3.57 -10.89
N LYS A 195 9.16 2.27 -10.68
CA LYS A 195 8.46 1.79 -9.49
C LYS A 195 9.43 1.61 -8.33
N ILE A 196 9.09 2.13 -7.15
CA ILE A 196 9.89 2.00 -5.93
C ILE A 196 9.91 0.54 -5.46
N GLN A 197 11.11 0.07 -5.13
CA GLN A 197 11.38 -1.31 -4.68
C GLN A 197 11.47 -1.34 -3.14
N LYS A 198 10.32 -1.32 -2.44
CA LYS A 198 10.27 -1.33 -0.97
C LYS A 198 11.03 -2.49 -0.33
N PHE A 199 11.07 -3.65 -0.99
CA PHE A 199 11.84 -4.79 -0.48
C PHE A 199 13.34 -4.47 -0.36
N LYS A 200 13.93 -3.70 -1.28
CA LYS A 200 15.34 -3.28 -1.18
C LYS A 200 15.57 -2.32 -0.02
N ILE A 201 14.61 -1.40 0.23
CA ILE A 201 14.66 -0.53 1.40
C ILE A 201 14.68 -1.37 2.68
N ARG A 202 13.80 -2.38 2.75
CA ARG A 202 13.72 -3.31 3.89
C ARG A 202 15.02 -4.08 4.09
N ASP A 203 15.57 -4.68 3.01
CA ASP A 203 16.78 -5.48 3.07
C ASP A 203 18.01 -4.66 3.49
N GLU A 204 18.14 -3.45 2.94
CA GLU A 204 19.22 -2.52 3.29
C GLU A 204 19.16 -2.11 4.77
N MET A 205 17.97 -1.77 5.27
CA MET A 205 17.79 -1.40 6.67
C MET A 205 18.01 -2.57 7.62
N LYS A 206 17.60 -3.79 7.26
CA LYS A 206 17.90 -4.99 8.04
C LYS A 206 19.41 -5.15 8.19
N THR A 207 20.15 -5.05 7.10
CA THR A 207 21.61 -5.14 7.11
C THR A 207 22.27 -4.06 7.95
N GLN A 208 21.85 -2.79 7.76
CA GLN A 208 22.42 -1.64 8.50
C GLN A 208 22.18 -1.74 10.01
N LEU A 209 21.03 -2.27 10.42
CA LEU A 209 20.64 -2.37 11.83
C LEU A 209 20.99 -3.72 12.47
N GLY A 210 21.55 -4.66 11.70
CA GLY A 210 21.87 -6.01 12.19
C GLY A 210 20.61 -6.79 12.59
N LEU A 211 19.49 -6.57 11.90
CA LEU A 211 18.21 -7.22 12.16
C LEU A 211 18.03 -8.50 11.32
N ASP A 212 19.10 -9.24 11.08
CA ASP A 212 19.04 -10.51 10.37
C ASP A 212 18.12 -11.48 11.12
N GLU A 213 17.30 -12.21 10.35
CA GLU A 213 16.33 -13.15 10.85
C GLU A 213 17.03 -14.20 11.74
N GLU A 214 16.96 -14.07 13.05
CA GLU A 214 17.02 -15.23 13.89
C GLU A 214 15.76 -16.04 13.56
N LYS A 215 15.93 -17.11 12.81
CA LYS A 215 14.88 -18.12 12.60
C LYS A 215 14.31 -18.45 13.97
N THR A 216 13.08 -18.04 14.22
CA THR A 216 12.30 -18.58 15.33
C THR A 216 12.22 -20.08 15.11
N ALA A 217 12.88 -20.82 15.98
CA ALA A 217 12.88 -22.28 16.03
C ALA A 217 11.46 -22.79 16.38
#